data_8733e9f38af075cd7c9b42801dad831c
#
_entry.id   8733e9f38af075cd7c9b42801dad831c
#
_cell.length_a   1.000
_cell.length_b   1.000
_cell.length_c   1.000
_cell.angle_alpha   90.00
_cell.angle_beta   90.00
_cell.angle_gamma   90.00
#
_symmetry.space_group_name_H-M   'P 1'
#
loop_
_entity.id
_entity.type
_entity.pdbx_description
1 polymer ?
#
loop_
_entity_poly.entity_id
_entity_poly.type
_entity_poly.pdbx_seq_one_letter_code
_entity_poly.pdbx_strand_id
1 'polypeptide(L)'
;MRVIFTGGGTGGHIYPIMAIIERLIERGISKNEEILFVGTQKGLESKIVPAAGVNFKTIKIQGFNRKHPLKNFETIKLFLQATKSARQILRDFKPDVVLGTGGYVSGAMVYEAAKMHIPTMIHESNSVVGLANKFLGHYVDRICYTFDDAAKEFPEKKKLVKTGNPRSQQV
;
A
#
# COMPACT_ATOMS: atom_id res chain seq x y z
N MET A 1 -2.50 1.94 -18.13
CA MET A 1 -2.32 2.78 -16.90
C MET A 1 -1.26 2.10 -16.02
N ARG A 2 -0.22 2.82 -15.67
CA ARG A 2 0.88 2.30 -14.84
C ARG A 2 0.54 2.44 -13.35
N VAL A 3 0.48 1.33 -12.62
CA VAL A 3 0.06 1.31 -11.22
C VAL A 3 1.12 0.65 -10.35
N ILE A 4 1.47 1.30 -9.23
CA ILE A 4 2.19 0.65 -8.15
C ILE A 4 1.20 0.29 -7.04
N PHE A 5 1.22 -0.98 -6.67
CA PHE A 5 0.55 -1.50 -5.49
C PHE A 5 1.55 -1.75 -4.38
N THR A 6 1.13 -1.51 -3.14
CA THR A 6 1.98 -1.76 -1.98
C THR A 6 1.15 -2.17 -0.76
N GLY A 7 1.61 -3.19 -0.11
CA GLY A 7 0.97 -3.74 1.09
C GLY A 7 1.70 -5.00 1.52
N GLY A 8 1.56 -5.38 2.76
CA GLY A 8 2.27 -6.56 3.20
C GLY A 8 2.02 -6.95 4.65
N GLY A 9 2.68 -8.03 5.03
CA GLY A 9 2.63 -8.60 6.36
C GLY A 9 1.48 -9.59 6.57
N THR A 10 0.29 -9.34 6.05
CA THR A 10 -0.88 -10.20 6.23
C THR A 10 -1.67 -10.39 4.93
N GLY A 11 -2.42 -11.50 4.83
CA GLY A 11 -3.32 -11.75 3.71
C GLY A 11 -4.39 -10.67 3.54
N GLY A 12 -4.82 -10.04 4.64
CA GLY A 12 -5.79 -8.95 4.63
C GLY A 12 -5.34 -7.71 3.85
N HIS A 13 -4.02 -7.50 3.72
CA HIS A 13 -3.45 -6.42 2.91
C HIS A 13 -3.17 -6.85 1.46
N ILE A 14 -2.89 -8.13 1.24
CA ILE A 14 -2.43 -8.63 -0.07
C ILE A 14 -3.61 -8.97 -0.98
N TYR A 15 -4.57 -9.76 -0.49
CA TYR A 15 -5.67 -10.24 -1.33
C TYR A 15 -6.58 -9.16 -1.91
N PRO A 16 -6.90 -8.05 -1.20
CA PRO A 16 -7.62 -6.94 -1.82
C PRO A 16 -6.88 -6.34 -3.03
N ILE A 17 -5.55 -6.22 -2.94
CA ILE A 17 -4.73 -5.76 -4.07
C ILE A 17 -4.81 -6.75 -5.24
N MET A 18 -4.68 -8.06 -4.97
CA MET A 18 -4.72 -9.07 -6.02
C MET A 18 -6.04 -9.03 -6.78
N ALA A 19 -7.16 -8.86 -6.07
CA ALA A 19 -8.48 -8.69 -6.69
C ALA A 19 -8.57 -7.44 -7.58
N ILE A 20 -7.97 -6.32 -7.14
CA ILE A 20 -7.92 -5.09 -7.95
C ILE A 20 -7.05 -5.31 -9.20
N ILE A 21 -5.89 -5.93 -9.08
CA ILE A 21 -4.98 -6.21 -10.20
C ILE A 21 -5.69 -7.04 -11.26
N GLU A 22 -6.31 -8.15 -10.85
CA GLU A 22 -7.09 -9.02 -11.75
C GLU A 22 -8.16 -8.21 -12.51
N ARG A 23 -8.90 -7.38 -11.80
CA ARG A 23 -9.97 -6.56 -12.40
C ARG A 23 -9.45 -5.48 -13.36
N LEU A 24 -8.29 -4.87 -13.06
CA LEU A 24 -7.66 -3.90 -13.96
C LEU A 24 -7.23 -4.56 -15.28
N ILE A 25 -6.67 -5.77 -15.20
CA ILE A 25 -6.25 -6.55 -16.38
C ILE A 25 -7.46 -7.01 -17.19
N GLU A 26 -8.47 -7.60 -16.55
CA GLU A 26 -9.70 -8.06 -17.19
C GLU A 26 -10.43 -6.94 -17.95
N ARG A 27 -10.45 -5.74 -17.38
CA ARG A 27 -11.08 -4.56 -18.00
C ARG A 27 -10.21 -3.85 -19.04
N GLY A 28 -8.98 -4.33 -19.29
CA GLY A 28 -8.04 -3.71 -20.21
C GLY A 28 -7.55 -2.32 -19.80
N ILE A 29 -7.71 -1.96 -18.49
CA ILE A 29 -7.26 -0.67 -17.95
C ILE A 29 -5.74 -0.65 -17.80
N SER A 30 -5.16 -1.78 -17.40
CA SER A 30 -3.71 -1.97 -17.28
C SER A 30 -3.31 -3.32 -17.87
N LYS A 31 -2.11 -3.37 -18.46
CA LYS A 31 -1.46 -4.63 -18.82
C LYS A 31 -0.57 -5.08 -17.66
N ASN A 32 -0.19 -6.36 -17.65
CA ASN A 32 0.64 -6.91 -16.57
C ASN A 32 1.99 -6.18 -16.41
N GLU A 33 2.62 -5.77 -17.52
CA GLU A 33 3.87 -5.00 -17.52
C GLU A 33 3.73 -3.57 -16.99
N GLU A 34 2.51 -3.06 -16.90
CA GLU A 34 2.19 -1.75 -16.33
C GLU A 34 1.86 -1.81 -14.83
N ILE A 35 1.91 -3.01 -14.24
CA ILE A 35 1.62 -3.23 -12.83
C ILE A 35 2.89 -3.64 -12.10
N LEU A 36 3.18 -2.99 -10.98
CA LEU A 36 4.26 -3.34 -10.08
C LEU A 36 3.74 -3.45 -8.65
N PHE A 37 4.02 -4.55 -8.00
CA PHE A 37 3.79 -4.69 -6.56
C PHE A 37 5.10 -4.45 -5.81
N VAL A 38 5.07 -3.57 -4.81
CA VAL A 38 6.21 -3.32 -3.93
C VAL A 38 5.88 -3.82 -2.52
N GLY A 39 6.67 -4.77 -2.05
CA GLY A 39 6.49 -5.41 -0.75
C GLY A 39 7.80 -5.54 0.03
N THR A 40 7.82 -6.48 0.97
CA THR A 40 9.02 -6.84 1.74
C THR A 40 9.55 -8.20 1.31
N GLN A 41 10.84 -8.45 1.58
CA GLN A 41 11.47 -9.71 1.18
C GLN A 41 10.96 -10.93 1.96
N LYS A 42 10.51 -10.71 3.21
CA LYS A 42 10.13 -11.80 4.15
C LYS A 42 8.63 -11.90 4.39
N GLY A 43 7.81 -11.00 3.87
CA GLY A 43 6.36 -11.00 4.03
C GLY A 43 5.68 -12.05 3.16
N LEU A 44 4.41 -12.34 3.44
CA LEU A 44 3.59 -13.26 2.63
C LEU A 44 3.51 -12.83 1.18
N GLU A 45 3.52 -11.53 0.91
CA GLU A 45 3.50 -10.93 -0.41
C GLU A 45 4.66 -11.39 -1.30
N SER A 46 5.84 -11.67 -0.71
CA SER A 46 7.01 -12.14 -1.47
C SER A 46 6.82 -13.53 -2.10
N LYS A 47 5.84 -14.30 -1.64
CA LYS A 47 5.47 -15.61 -2.19
C LYS A 47 4.22 -15.52 -3.07
N ILE A 48 3.19 -14.85 -2.58
CA ILE A 48 1.86 -14.79 -3.23
C ILE A 48 1.93 -14.02 -4.55
N VAL A 49 2.55 -12.84 -4.53
CA VAL A 49 2.53 -11.92 -5.68
C VAL A 49 3.30 -12.46 -6.89
N PRO A 50 4.56 -12.94 -6.74
CA PRO A 50 5.30 -13.56 -7.85
C PRO A 50 4.63 -14.84 -8.36
N ALA A 51 4.05 -15.66 -7.47
CA ALA A 51 3.34 -16.88 -7.87
C ALA A 51 2.12 -16.60 -8.74
N ALA A 52 1.51 -15.41 -8.60
CA ALA A 52 0.43 -14.94 -9.47
C ALA A 52 0.92 -14.25 -10.77
N GLY A 53 2.23 -14.25 -11.05
CA GLY A 53 2.80 -13.67 -12.25
C GLY A 53 2.86 -12.14 -12.28
N VAL A 54 2.65 -11.47 -11.13
CA VAL A 54 2.72 -10.02 -11.02
C VAL A 54 4.16 -9.57 -10.76
N ASN A 55 4.60 -8.51 -11.44
CA ASN A 55 5.93 -7.93 -11.22
C ASN A 55 6.10 -7.49 -9.77
N PHE A 56 7.20 -7.89 -9.15
CA PHE A 56 7.44 -7.70 -7.72
C PHE A 56 8.81 -7.06 -7.45
N LYS A 57 8.83 -6.03 -6.62
CA LYS A 57 10.06 -5.45 -6.05
C LYS A 57 9.96 -5.38 -4.53
N THR A 58 11.10 -5.38 -3.87
CA THR A 58 11.16 -5.33 -2.40
C THR A 58 11.86 -4.08 -1.89
N ILE A 59 11.38 -3.60 -0.74
CA ILE A 59 12.04 -2.57 0.06
C ILE A 59 12.36 -3.17 1.43
N LYS A 60 13.57 -2.88 1.93
CA LYS A 60 13.95 -3.26 3.28
C LYS A 60 13.32 -2.30 4.27
N ILE A 61 12.42 -2.81 5.08
CA ILE A 61 11.72 -2.05 6.13
C ILE A 61 11.33 -2.99 7.26
N GLN A 62 11.20 -2.46 8.46
CA GLN A 62 10.67 -3.19 9.62
C GLN A 62 9.66 -2.32 10.38
N GLY A 63 8.83 -2.98 11.17
CA GLY A 63 7.84 -2.33 12.01
C GLY A 63 8.39 -1.72 13.28
N PHE A 64 7.64 -0.78 13.85
CA PHE A 64 7.94 -0.22 15.17
C PHE A 64 7.79 -1.28 16.27
N ASN A 65 8.82 -1.38 17.12
CA ASN A 65 8.76 -2.24 18.29
C ASN A 65 8.00 -1.53 19.42
N ARG A 66 6.78 -1.97 19.69
CA ARG A 66 5.92 -1.39 20.74
C ARG A 66 6.43 -1.68 22.15
N LYS A 67 7.18 -2.78 22.35
CA LYS A 67 7.68 -3.20 23.66
C LYS A 67 8.99 -2.50 24.06
N HIS A 68 9.79 -2.07 23.08
CA HIS A 68 11.10 -1.46 23.31
C HIS A 68 11.25 -0.16 22.48
N PRO A 69 10.69 0.95 22.94
CA PRO A 69 10.68 2.21 22.17
C PRO A 69 12.10 2.74 21.85
N LEU A 70 13.09 2.48 22.68
CA LEU A 70 14.49 2.86 22.43
C LEU A 70 15.11 2.17 21.20
N LYS A 71 14.59 1.00 20.80
CA LYS A 71 15.00 0.31 19.57
C LYS A 71 14.40 0.90 18.30
N ASN A 72 13.47 1.84 18.42
CA ASN A 72 12.83 2.48 17.27
C ASN A 72 13.74 3.47 16.53
N PHE A 73 14.91 3.81 17.08
CA PHE A 73 15.89 4.63 16.36
C PHE A 73 16.38 3.96 15.08
N GLU A 74 16.65 2.65 15.13
CA GLU A 74 16.97 1.87 13.94
C GLU A 74 15.79 1.78 12.96
N THR A 75 14.57 1.69 13.48
CA THR A 75 13.34 1.66 12.66
C THR A 75 13.15 2.98 11.92
N ILE A 76 13.42 4.13 12.56
CA ILE A 76 13.38 5.44 11.90
C ILE A 76 14.42 5.52 10.78
N LYS A 77 15.65 5.07 11.04
CA LYS A 77 16.73 5.02 10.04
C LYS A 77 16.32 4.13 8.86
N LEU A 78 15.75 2.96 9.13
CA LEU A 78 15.25 2.06 8.09
C LEU A 78 14.09 2.67 7.31
N PHE A 79 13.19 3.40 7.97
CA PHE A 79 12.11 4.11 7.28
C PHE A 79 12.67 5.17 6.31
N LEU A 80 13.65 5.96 6.72
CA LEU A 80 14.30 6.95 5.84
C LEU A 80 15.03 6.29 4.67
N GLN A 81 15.66 5.14 4.88
CA GLN A 81 16.27 4.36 3.80
C GLN A 81 15.21 3.77 2.86
N ALA A 82 14.09 3.31 3.41
CA ALA A 82 12.97 2.79 2.66
C ALA A 82 12.32 3.86 1.77
N THR A 83 12.14 5.09 2.26
CA THR A 83 11.63 6.20 1.44
C THR A 83 12.59 6.56 0.31
N LYS A 84 13.91 6.49 0.54
CA LYS A 84 14.91 6.69 -0.52
C LYS A 84 14.82 5.60 -1.61
N SER A 85 14.67 4.34 -1.21
CA SER A 85 14.47 3.22 -2.14
C SER A 85 13.13 3.35 -2.88
N ALA A 86 12.07 3.76 -2.17
CA ALA A 86 10.77 4.05 -2.78
C ALA A 86 10.88 5.13 -3.85
N ARG A 87 11.58 6.22 -3.59
CA ARG A 87 11.81 7.30 -4.54
C ARG A 87 12.47 6.80 -5.83
N GLN A 88 13.47 5.92 -5.70
CA GLN A 88 14.13 5.35 -6.87
C GLN A 88 13.16 4.49 -7.69
N ILE A 89 12.38 3.62 -7.03
CA ILE A 89 11.38 2.78 -7.70
C ILE A 89 10.33 3.65 -8.42
N LEU A 90 9.85 4.72 -7.78
CA LEU A 90 8.87 5.65 -8.36
C LEU A 90 9.42 6.36 -9.60
N ARG A 91 10.68 6.81 -9.57
CA ARG A 91 11.35 7.45 -10.71
C ARG A 91 11.55 6.50 -11.89
N ASP A 92 11.92 5.25 -11.61
CA ASP A 92 12.20 4.25 -12.63
C ASP A 92 10.90 3.74 -13.26
N PHE A 93 9.90 3.46 -12.42
CA PHE A 93 8.64 2.90 -12.90
C PHE A 93 7.69 3.97 -13.46
N LYS A 94 7.72 5.21 -12.97
CA LYS A 94 6.85 6.33 -13.37
C LYS A 94 5.36 5.96 -13.34
N PRO A 95 4.80 5.62 -12.18
CA PRO A 95 3.40 5.25 -12.06
C PRO A 95 2.47 6.44 -12.27
N ASP A 96 1.28 6.18 -12.80
CA ASP A 96 0.18 7.15 -12.86
C ASP A 96 -0.52 7.26 -11.50
N VAL A 97 -0.48 6.19 -10.69
CA VAL A 97 -1.08 6.13 -9.36
C VAL A 97 -0.39 5.10 -8.48
N VAL A 98 -0.37 5.37 -7.17
CA VAL A 98 0.12 4.43 -6.14
C VAL A 98 -1.01 4.11 -5.17
N LEU A 99 -1.29 2.80 -4.98
CA LEU A 99 -2.30 2.30 -4.06
C LEU A 99 -1.66 1.47 -2.96
N GLY A 100 -1.94 1.84 -1.69
CA GLY A 100 -1.52 1.11 -0.51
C GLY A 100 -2.69 0.50 0.27
N THR A 101 -2.51 -0.69 0.83
CA THR A 101 -3.53 -1.35 1.67
C THR A 101 -3.11 -1.50 3.13
N GLY A 102 -1.89 -1.08 3.46
CA GLY A 102 -1.37 -1.17 4.81
C GLY A 102 -0.08 -1.98 4.92
N GLY A 103 0.41 -2.09 6.14
CA GLY A 103 1.76 -2.59 6.40
C GLY A 103 2.82 -1.50 6.30
N TYR A 104 4.00 -1.76 6.86
CA TYR A 104 5.06 -0.73 6.95
C TYR A 104 5.62 -0.32 5.59
N VAL A 105 5.66 -1.25 4.63
CA VAL A 105 6.11 -0.98 3.26
C VAL A 105 5.18 0.00 2.55
N SER A 106 3.88 -0.11 2.77
CA SER A 106 2.88 0.83 2.28
C SER A 106 3.13 2.23 2.82
N GLY A 107 3.47 2.34 4.13
CA GLY A 107 3.82 3.61 4.75
C GLY A 107 4.94 4.35 4.03
N ALA A 108 6.02 3.67 3.65
CA ALA A 108 7.15 4.28 2.95
C ALA A 108 6.85 4.63 1.49
N MET A 109 6.24 3.69 0.75
CA MET A 109 5.94 3.85 -0.68
C MET A 109 4.93 4.95 -0.94
N VAL A 110 3.78 4.90 -0.27
CA VAL A 110 2.69 5.85 -0.50
C VAL A 110 3.07 7.24 0.01
N TYR A 111 3.75 7.34 1.16
CA TYR A 111 4.25 8.61 1.67
C TYR A 111 5.19 9.29 0.67
N GLU A 112 6.16 8.53 0.13
CA GLU A 112 7.10 9.08 -0.82
C GLU A 112 6.43 9.47 -2.15
N ALA A 113 5.46 8.69 -2.63
CA ALA A 113 4.65 9.01 -3.80
C ALA A 113 3.87 10.33 -3.60
N ALA A 114 3.24 10.51 -2.44
CA ALA A 114 2.52 11.74 -2.10
C ALA A 114 3.47 12.95 -2.10
N LYS A 115 4.68 12.82 -1.54
CA LYS A 115 5.71 13.89 -1.59
C LYS A 115 6.19 14.22 -3.00
N MET A 116 6.14 13.26 -3.90
CA MET A 116 6.47 13.44 -5.31
C MET A 116 5.28 13.91 -6.16
N HIS A 117 4.15 14.23 -5.54
CA HIS A 117 2.90 14.64 -6.21
C HIS A 117 2.36 13.62 -7.21
N ILE A 118 2.66 12.35 -7.00
CA ILE A 118 2.05 11.24 -7.73
C ILE A 118 0.69 10.96 -7.08
N PRO A 119 -0.40 10.78 -7.85
CA PRO A 119 -1.70 10.43 -7.31
C PRO A 119 -1.65 9.22 -6.39
N THR A 120 -2.22 9.36 -5.19
CA THR A 120 -2.13 8.35 -4.14
C THR A 120 -3.49 7.96 -3.59
N MET A 121 -3.63 6.67 -3.28
CA MET A 121 -4.80 6.10 -2.67
C MET A 121 -4.41 5.08 -1.62
N ILE A 122 -5.16 5.02 -0.52
CA ILE A 122 -5.10 3.90 0.42
C ILE A 122 -6.45 3.21 0.52
N HIS A 123 -6.42 1.92 0.85
CA HIS A 123 -7.62 1.14 1.14
C HIS A 123 -7.52 0.53 2.53
N GLU A 124 -8.55 0.75 3.37
CA GLU A 124 -8.67 0.14 4.69
C GLU A 124 -9.77 -0.94 4.67
N SER A 125 -9.35 -2.18 4.86
CA SER A 125 -10.23 -3.35 4.85
C SER A 125 -10.80 -3.69 6.23
N ASN A 126 -10.25 -3.13 7.31
CA ASN A 126 -10.63 -3.45 8.69
C ASN A 126 -11.57 -2.37 9.27
N SER A 127 -12.29 -2.73 10.34
CA SER A 127 -13.11 -1.79 11.12
C SER A 127 -12.27 -0.82 11.97
N VAL A 128 -11.05 -1.22 12.33
CA VAL A 128 -10.06 -0.39 13.04
C VAL A 128 -8.91 -0.07 12.09
N VAL A 129 -8.60 1.22 11.99
CA VAL A 129 -7.57 1.70 11.04
C VAL A 129 -6.17 1.26 11.47
N GLY A 130 -5.45 0.62 10.55
CA GLY A 130 -4.06 0.25 10.75
C GLY A 130 -3.15 1.48 10.88
N LEU A 131 -2.06 1.36 11.67
CA LEU A 131 -1.14 2.49 11.94
C LEU A 131 -0.59 3.14 10.66
N ALA A 132 -0.21 2.34 9.67
CA ALA A 132 0.29 2.85 8.40
C ALA A 132 -0.78 3.68 7.67
N ASN A 133 -2.01 3.18 7.58
CA ASN A 133 -3.12 3.88 6.94
C ASN A 133 -3.53 5.13 7.72
N LYS A 134 -3.48 5.10 9.07
CA LYS A 134 -3.74 6.27 9.91
C LYS A 134 -2.74 7.40 9.64
N PHE A 135 -1.46 7.07 9.54
CA PHE A 135 -0.40 8.00 9.15
C PHE A 135 -0.61 8.52 7.72
N LEU A 136 -0.85 7.64 6.77
CA LEU A 136 -1.00 7.97 5.36
C LEU A 136 -2.24 8.81 5.05
N GLY A 137 -3.31 8.67 5.86
CA GLY A 137 -4.54 9.44 5.71
C GLY A 137 -4.34 10.96 5.66
N HIS A 138 -3.26 11.47 6.27
CA HIS A 138 -2.90 12.89 6.21
C HIS A 138 -2.30 13.33 4.84
N TYR A 139 -1.76 12.40 4.07
CA TYR A 139 -0.95 12.72 2.88
C TYR A 139 -1.61 12.33 1.56
N VAL A 140 -2.43 11.27 1.55
CA VAL A 140 -3.02 10.73 0.32
C VAL A 140 -4.15 11.57 -0.25
N ASP A 141 -4.42 11.39 -1.55
CA ASP A 141 -5.51 12.07 -2.25
C ASP A 141 -6.86 11.42 -1.99
N ARG A 142 -6.91 10.09 -1.82
CA ARG A 142 -8.15 9.33 -1.57
C ARG A 142 -7.94 8.23 -0.54
N ILE A 143 -8.97 8.01 0.25
CA ILE A 143 -9.05 6.99 1.29
C ILE A 143 -10.27 6.12 1.01
N CYS A 144 -10.04 4.94 0.47
CA CYS A 144 -11.07 3.93 0.28
C CYS A 144 -11.24 3.12 1.56
N TYR A 145 -12.46 2.75 1.91
CA TYR A 145 -12.71 2.00 3.13
C TYR A 145 -13.88 1.02 2.99
N THR A 146 -13.88 0.00 3.86
CA THR A 146 -14.91 -1.04 3.92
C THR A 146 -15.96 -0.71 4.99
N PHE A 147 -15.55 -0.40 6.21
CA PHE A 147 -16.42 -0.22 7.36
C PHE A 147 -16.52 1.23 7.81
N ASP A 148 -17.72 1.66 8.15
CA ASP A 148 -17.97 3.06 8.57
C ASP A 148 -17.25 3.44 9.88
N ASP A 149 -16.92 2.46 10.72
CA ASP A 149 -16.13 2.73 11.94
C ASP A 149 -14.71 3.16 11.60
N ALA A 150 -14.08 2.55 10.61
CA ALA A 150 -12.76 2.99 10.12
C ALA A 150 -12.80 4.43 9.59
N ALA A 151 -13.87 4.81 8.89
CA ALA A 151 -14.04 6.16 8.37
C ALA A 151 -14.01 7.24 9.45
N LYS A 152 -14.48 6.93 10.66
CA LYS A 152 -14.49 7.86 11.80
C LYS A 152 -13.09 8.23 12.30
N GLU A 153 -12.12 7.32 12.13
CA GLU A 153 -10.74 7.51 12.60
C GLU A 153 -9.87 8.36 11.67
N PHE A 154 -10.26 8.55 10.41
CA PHE A 154 -9.49 9.36 9.48
C PHE A 154 -9.70 10.85 9.66
N PRO A 155 -8.64 11.69 9.53
CA PRO A 155 -8.72 13.12 9.81
C PRO A 155 -9.50 13.90 8.76
N GLU A 156 -9.37 13.58 7.47
CA GLU A 156 -9.92 14.33 6.36
C GLU A 156 -11.10 13.62 5.70
N LYS A 157 -12.31 13.93 6.16
CA LYS A 157 -13.54 13.28 5.71
C LYS A 157 -13.83 13.42 4.21
N LYS A 158 -13.44 14.54 3.60
CA LYS A 158 -13.62 14.80 2.14
C LYS A 158 -12.83 13.86 1.23
N LYS A 159 -11.79 13.18 1.75
CA LYS A 159 -10.99 12.19 1.01
C LYS A 159 -11.60 10.80 1.03
N LEU A 160 -12.60 10.56 1.86
CA LEU A 160 -13.20 9.24 2.11
C LEU A 160 -14.10 8.80 0.97
N VAL A 161 -13.94 7.55 0.54
CA VAL A 161 -14.79 6.89 -0.45
C VAL A 161 -15.12 5.48 0.06
N LYS A 162 -16.40 5.20 0.28
CA LYS A 162 -16.85 3.86 0.67
C LYS A 162 -16.85 2.95 -0.54
N THR A 163 -15.94 2.00 -0.59
CA THR A 163 -15.78 1.07 -1.73
C THR A 163 -16.17 -0.36 -1.38
N GLY A 164 -16.29 -0.68 -0.10
CA GLY A 164 -16.36 -2.06 0.35
C GLY A 164 -15.00 -2.77 0.21
N ASN A 165 -15.00 -4.08 0.41
CA ASN A 165 -13.79 -4.89 0.25
C ASN A 165 -13.69 -5.39 -1.20
N PRO A 166 -12.60 -5.08 -1.94
CA PRO A 166 -12.43 -5.55 -3.33
C PRO A 166 -12.55 -7.07 -3.49
N ARG A 167 -12.17 -7.82 -2.46
CA ARG A 167 -12.24 -9.28 -2.46
C ARG A 167 -13.67 -9.83 -2.46
N SER A 168 -14.65 -9.08 -1.98
CA SER A 168 -16.05 -9.54 -1.93
C SER A 168 -16.68 -9.76 -3.32
N GLN A 169 -16.03 -9.29 -4.38
CA GLN A 169 -16.47 -9.51 -5.76
C GLN A 169 -15.93 -10.81 -6.39
N GLN A 170 -15.06 -11.53 -5.66
CA GLN A 170 -14.49 -12.82 -6.11
C GLN A 170 -15.23 -14.05 -5.52
N VAL A 171 -16.28 -13.82 -4.73
CA VAL A 171 -17.08 -14.88 -4.08
C VAL A 171 -18.42 -15.04 -4.78
#